data_a5eb9039551ced82cabba40d2cfd299c
#
_entry.id   a5eb9039551ced82cabba40d2cfd299c
#
_cell.length_a   1.000
_cell.length_b   1.000
_cell.length_c   1.000
_cell.angle_alpha   90.00
_cell.angle_beta   90.00
_cell.angle_gamma   90.00
#
_symmetry.space_group_name_H-M   'P 1'
#
loop_
_entity.id
_entity.type
_entity.pdbx_description
1 polymer ?
#
loop_
_entity_poly.entity_id
_entity_poly.type
_entity_poly.pdbx_seq_one_letter_code
_entity_poly.pdbx_strand_id
1 'polypeptide(L)'
;MSTDLYTALTTEPAPGAPLLFAFHGTGGDEAQFFDLARKLLPGAGVVSPRGDVSERGAARFFRRTGEGVYDMEDLALRTERMADYIAAHRARHPGAPVYGFGYSNGANILASVAMSRPELFDRIGLLHPLIPWEPAPVPGLSGKRVLIAAGRRDPICPWPMTSALIDWTQTQGATVTTEIHEGGHELRPQEIEALSRLLAD
;
A
#
# COMPACT_ATOMS: atom_id res chain seq x y z
N MET A 1 7.37 -17.87 -9.57
CA MET A 1 6.67 -16.58 -9.31
C MET A 1 6.10 -16.11 -10.63
N SER A 2 4.85 -15.67 -10.67
CA SER A 2 4.14 -15.26 -11.90
C SER A 2 3.62 -13.84 -11.77
N THR A 3 3.69 -13.08 -12.87
CA THR A 3 3.06 -11.75 -12.99
C THR A 3 1.57 -11.84 -13.33
N ASP A 4 1.02 -13.03 -13.49
CA ASP A 4 -0.38 -13.27 -13.86
C ASP A 4 -1.25 -13.73 -12.67
N LEU A 5 -0.77 -13.53 -11.41
CA LEU A 5 -1.50 -13.95 -10.21
C LEU A 5 -2.75 -13.11 -9.95
N TYR A 6 -2.81 -11.90 -10.48
CA TYR A 6 -3.94 -10.96 -10.32
C TYR A 6 -4.36 -10.39 -11.67
N THR A 7 -5.66 -10.12 -11.81
CA THR A 7 -6.12 -9.18 -12.85
C THR A 7 -5.52 -7.82 -12.54
N ALA A 8 -4.87 -7.17 -13.50
CA ALA A 8 -4.18 -5.91 -13.28
C ALA A 8 -4.15 -5.05 -14.53
N LEU A 9 -4.09 -3.73 -14.35
CA LEU A 9 -3.63 -2.80 -15.37
C LEU A 9 -2.13 -2.54 -15.17
N THR A 10 -1.36 -2.59 -16.26
CA THR A 10 0.09 -2.43 -16.20
C THR A 10 0.62 -1.53 -17.30
N THR A 11 1.72 -0.82 -17.01
CA THR A 11 2.58 -0.17 -18.00
C THR A 11 4.03 -0.53 -17.76
N GLU A 12 4.82 -0.60 -18.83
CA GLU A 12 6.26 -0.83 -18.71
C GLU A 12 6.97 0.47 -18.26
N PRO A 13 8.02 0.36 -17.43
CA PRO A 13 8.82 1.52 -17.04
C PRO A 13 9.70 2.01 -18.20
N ALA A 14 9.91 3.34 -18.27
CA ALA A 14 11.00 3.88 -19.08
C ALA A 14 12.36 3.37 -18.54
N PRO A 15 13.42 3.33 -19.36
CA PRO A 15 14.74 2.89 -18.92
C PRO A 15 15.20 3.59 -17.63
N GLY A 16 15.49 2.83 -16.58
CA GLY A 16 15.92 3.34 -15.27
C GLY A 16 14.81 3.92 -14.38
N ALA A 17 13.58 3.96 -14.86
CA ALA A 17 12.44 4.42 -14.05
C ALA A 17 11.97 3.36 -13.06
N PRO A 18 11.35 3.76 -11.93
CA PRO A 18 10.85 2.83 -10.93
C PRO A 18 9.61 2.06 -11.39
N LEU A 19 9.32 0.98 -10.65
CA LEU A 19 8.00 0.34 -10.62
C LEU A 19 7.15 0.99 -9.53
N LEU A 20 5.88 1.26 -9.83
CA LEU A 20 4.92 1.82 -8.90
C LEU A 20 3.69 0.90 -8.81
N PHE A 21 3.50 0.30 -7.63
CA PHE A 21 2.32 -0.51 -7.33
C PHE A 21 1.22 0.36 -6.72
N ALA A 22 -0.01 0.24 -7.23
CA ALA A 22 -1.16 1.01 -6.78
C ALA A 22 -2.30 0.08 -6.33
N PHE A 23 -2.68 0.15 -5.05
CA PHE A 23 -3.65 -0.76 -4.43
C PHE A 23 -4.96 -0.03 -4.11
N HIS A 24 -6.05 -0.48 -4.71
CA HIS A 24 -7.39 0.10 -4.54
C HIS A 24 -7.98 -0.12 -3.13
N GLY A 25 -8.98 0.67 -2.76
CA GLY A 25 -9.78 0.45 -1.55
C GLY A 25 -10.88 -0.61 -1.76
N THR A 26 -11.59 -0.97 -0.70
CA THR A 26 -12.72 -1.90 -0.78
C THR A 26 -13.74 -1.44 -1.82
N GLY A 27 -14.12 -2.33 -2.74
CA GLY A 27 -15.08 -2.07 -3.81
C GLY A 27 -14.50 -1.33 -5.02
N GLY A 28 -13.22 -0.94 -4.97
CA GLY A 28 -12.48 -0.48 -6.14
C GLY A 28 -12.04 -1.64 -7.03
N ASP A 29 -11.26 -1.31 -8.05
CA ASP A 29 -10.67 -2.25 -8.98
C ASP A 29 -9.30 -1.77 -9.46
N GLU A 30 -8.71 -2.46 -10.43
CA GLU A 30 -7.42 -2.12 -11.02
C GLU A 30 -7.38 -0.74 -11.70
N ALA A 31 -8.53 -0.15 -12.02
CA ALA A 31 -8.59 1.17 -12.64
C ALA A 31 -8.60 2.33 -11.63
N GLN A 32 -8.94 2.07 -10.35
CA GLN A 32 -9.18 3.13 -9.36
C GLN A 32 -8.02 4.14 -9.27
N PHE A 33 -6.79 3.67 -9.22
CA PHE A 33 -5.60 4.52 -9.07
C PHE A 33 -4.62 4.43 -10.25
N PHE A 34 -4.94 3.68 -11.28
CA PHE A 34 -4.03 3.46 -12.40
C PHE A 34 -3.62 4.77 -13.10
N ASP A 35 -4.59 5.60 -13.47
CA ASP A 35 -4.31 6.88 -14.12
C ASP A 35 -3.69 7.90 -13.16
N LEU A 36 -4.08 7.88 -11.88
CA LEU A 36 -3.44 8.70 -10.86
C LEU A 36 -1.95 8.34 -10.72
N ALA A 37 -1.63 7.05 -10.62
CA ALA A 37 -0.24 6.58 -10.49
C ALA A 37 0.62 7.03 -11.68
N ARG A 38 0.11 6.95 -12.90
CA ARG A 38 0.79 7.43 -14.11
C ARG A 38 1.03 8.93 -14.11
N LYS A 39 0.11 9.70 -13.54
CA LYS A 39 0.25 11.18 -13.41
C LYS A 39 1.22 11.57 -12.30
N LEU A 40 1.20 10.84 -11.18
CA LEU A 40 2.07 11.12 -10.03
C LEU A 40 3.54 10.84 -10.32
N LEU A 41 3.83 9.81 -11.13
CA LEU A 41 5.20 9.41 -11.45
C LEU A 41 5.31 9.08 -12.94
N PRO A 42 5.39 10.10 -13.81
CA PRO A 42 5.51 9.90 -15.25
C PRO A 42 6.76 9.06 -15.60
N GLY A 43 6.58 8.10 -16.50
CA GLY A 43 7.66 7.20 -16.91
C GLY A 43 7.83 5.96 -16.04
N ALA A 44 7.24 5.89 -14.87
CA ALA A 44 7.23 4.68 -14.04
C ALA A 44 6.46 3.53 -14.71
N GLY A 45 6.91 2.30 -14.48
CA GLY A 45 6.09 1.13 -14.74
C GLY A 45 5.01 1.02 -13.66
N VAL A 46 3.76 1.17 -14.03
CA VAL A 46 2.64 1.07 -13.09
C VAL A 46 2.10 -0.35 -13.07
N VAL A 47 1.85 -0.89 -11.89
CA VAL A 47 1.18 -2.17 -11.66
C VAL A 47 0.03 -1.95 -10.70
N SER A 48 -1.21 -2.05 -11.18
CA SER A 48 -2.42 -1.85 -10.38
C SER A 48 -3.25 -3.13 -10.38
N PRO A 49 -3.07 -4.02 -9.37
CA PRO A 49 -3.81 -5.26 -9.28
C PRO A 49 -5.22 -5.06 -8.72
N ARG A 50 -6.16 -5.92 -9.17
CA ARG A 50 -7.47 -6.06 -8.52
C ARG A 50 -7.38 -7.08 -7.40
N GLY A 51 -7.90 -6.76 -6.22
CA GLY A 51 -8.07 -7.71 -5.13
C GLY A 51 -8.98 -8.87 -5.56
N ASP A 52 -8.59 -10.09 -5.25
CA ASP A 52 -9.22 -11.34 -5.70
C ASP A 52 -10.17 -11.96 -4.66
N VAL A 53 -10.49 -11.21 -3.61
CA VAL A 53 -11.52 -11.56 -2.61
C VAL A 53 -12.78 -10.76 -2.89
N SER A 54 -13.94 -11.42 -2.89
CA SER A 54 -15.25 -10.75 -3.02
C SER A 54 -15.97 -10.71 -1.68
N GLU A 55 -16.30 -9.51 -1.23
CA GLU A 55 -17.20 -9.28 -0.09
C GLU A 55 -18.51 -8.70 -0.61
N ARG A 56 -19.53 -9.55 -0.78
CA ARG A 56 -20.85 -9.17 -1.34
C ARG A 56 -20.74 -8.43 -2.68
N GLY A 57 -19.81 -8.86 -3.55
CA GLY A 57 -19.53 -8.24 -4.84
C GLY A 57 -18.47 -7.12 -4.82
N ALA A 58 -18.09 -6.61 -3.65
CA ALA A 58 -16.99 -5.65 -3.53
C ALA A 58 -15.63 -6.36 -3.53
N ALA A 59 -14.72 -5.93 -4.41
CA ALA A 59 -13.37 -6.49 -4.45
C ALA A 59 -12.54 -6.02 -3.24
N ARG A 60 -11.77 -6.95 -2.67
CA ARG A 60 -10.84 -6.76 -1.56
C ARG A 60 -9.57 -7.56 -1.78
N PHE A 61 -8.50 -7.19 -1.08
CA PHE A 61 -7.23 -7.94 -1.12
C PHE A 61 -7.19 -9.09 -0.12
N PHE A 62 -7.98 -9.04 0.96
CA PHE A 62 -8.09 -10.10 1.98
C PHE A 62 -9.46 -10.05 2.66
N ARG A 63 -9.83 -11.18 3.30
CA ARG A 63 -11.10 -11.32 4.02
C ARG A 63 -11.08 -10.64 5.38
N ARG A 64 -12.26 -10.21 5.81
CA ARG A 64 -12.55 -9.78 7.18
C ARG A 64 -13.82 -10.46 7.68
N THR A 65 -13.95 -10.59 8.99
CA THR A 65 -15.15 -11.13 9.66
C THR A 65 -16.05 -10.02 10.20
N GLY A 66 -15.55 -8.79 10.26
CA GLY A 66 -16.26 -7.58 10.67
C GLY A 66 -15.43 -6.36 10.34
N GLU A 67 -16.00 -5.18 10.57
CA GLU A 67 -15.25 -3.93 10.39
C GLU A 67 -14.11 -3.86 11.40
N GLY A 68 -12.87 -3.67 10.90
CA GLY A 68 -11.67 -3.71 11.74
C GLY A 68 -11.30 -5.09 12.30
N VAL A 69 -12.00 -6.15 11.93
CA VAL A 69 -11.72 -7.52 12.37
C VAL A 69 -11.31 -8.38 11.19
N TYR A 70 -10.01 -8.59 11.03
CA TYR A 70 -9.44 -9.32 9.89
C TYR A 70 -9.44 -10.83 10.10
N ASP A 71 -9.66 -11.58 9.01
CA ASP A 71 -9.31 -12.98 8.92
C ASP A 71 -7.78 -13.07 8.79
N MET A 72 -7.09 -13.29 9.91
CA MET A 72 -5.64 -13.24 9.96
C MET A 72 -4.96 -14.37 9.18
N GLU A 73 -5.62 -15.52 9.05
CA GLU A 73 -5.09 -16.63 8.23
C GLU A 73 -5.17 -16.26 6.73
N ASP A 74 -6.31 -15.70 6.30
CA ASP A 74 -6.44 -15.22 4.91
C ASP A 74 -5.50 -14.04 4.64
N LEU A 75 -5.36 -13.09 5.58
CA LEU A 75 -4.41 -11.98 5.44
C LEU A 75 -2.98 -12.51 5.24
N ALA A 76 -2.53 -13.46 6.04
CA ALA A 76 -1.20 -14.06 5.90
C ALA A 76 -1.02 -14.71 4.51
N LEU A 77 -1.99 -15.52 4.08
CA LEU A 77 -1.98 -16.15 2.75
C LEU A 77 -1.91 -15.11 1.62
N ARG A 78 -2.75 -14.05 1.70
CA ARG A 78 -2.80 -13.00 0.68
C ARG A 78 -1.55 -12.12 0.69
N THR A 79 -0.95 -11.92 1.85
CA THR A 79 0.32 -11.19 1.99
C THR A 79 1.43 -11.90 1.25
N GLU A 80 1.61 -13.20 1.45
CA GLU A 80 2.65 -13.99 0.74
C GLU A 80 2.38 -14.04 -0.76
N ARG A 81 1.13 -14.25 -1.16
CA ARG A 81 0.76 -14.25 -2.58
C ARG A 81 1.03 -12.90 -3.26
N MET A 82 0.72 -11.79 -2.58
CA MET A 82 0.99 -10.44 -3.09
C MET A 82 2.50 -10.16 -3.11
N ALA A 83 3.23 -10.59 -2.09
CA ALA A 83 4.69 -10.46 -2.06
C ALA A 83 5.35 -11.21 -3.24
N ASP A 84 4.91 -12.43 -3.54
CA ASP A 84 5.38 -13.19 -4.69
C ASP A 84 5.04 -12.52 -6.03
N TYR A 85 3.86 -11.91 -6.13
CA TYR A 85 3.45 -11.13 -7.30
C TYR A 85 4.35 -9.92 -7.53
N ILE A 86 4.61 -9.15 -6.48
CA ILE A 86 5.50 -7.98 -6.53
C ILE A 86 6.93 -8.41 -6.88
N ALA A 87 7.43 -9.49 -6.25
CA ALA A 87 8.76 -10.03 -6.53
C ALA A 87 8.90 -10.49 -8.00
N ALA A 88 7.84 -11.07 -8.59
CA ALA A 88 7.83 -11.46 -9.99
C ALA A 88 7.95 -10.26 -10.94
N HIS A 89 7.23 -9.17 -10.67
CA HIS A 89 7.36 -7.93 -11.44
C HIS A 89 8.75 -7.32 -11.27
N ARG A 90 9.26 -7.25 -10.04
CA ARG A 90 10.62 -6.74 -9.75
C ARG A 90 11.70 -7.53 -10.50
N ALA A 91 11.57 -8.84 -10.61
CA ALA A 91 12.54 -9.69 -11.29
C ALA A 91 12.61 -9.41 -12.81
N ARG A 92 11.56 -8.88 -13.42
CA ARG A 92 11.55 -8.44 -14.84
C ARG A 92 12.29 -7.12 -15.07
N HIS A 93 12.51 -6.33 -14.01
CA HIS A 93 13.15 -5.01 -14.06
C HIS A 93 14.30 -4.93 -13.03
N PRO A 94 15.39 -5.67 -13.23
CA PRO A 94 16.49 -5.74 -12.28
C PRO A 94 17.09 -4.35 -12.02
N GLY A 95 17.24 -3.98 -10.75
CA GLY A 95 17.81 -2.69 -10.35
C GLY A 95 16.83 -1.51 -10.36
N ALA A 96 15.61 -1.65 -10.89
CA ALA A 96 14.59 -0.61 -10.79
C ALA A 96 14.15 -0.42 -9.33
N PRO A 97 14.07 0.83 -8.83
CA PRO A 97 13.42 1.09 -7.54
C PRO A 97 11.96 0.65 -7.56
N VAL A 98 11.46 0.21 -6.41
CA VAL A 98 10.07 -0.23 -6.29
C VAL A 98 9.35 0.59 -5.23
N TYR A 99 8.27 1.23 -5.64
CA TYR A 99 7.42 2.05 -4.81
C TYR A 99 6.02 1.44 -4.75
N GLY A 100 5.30 1.69 -3.67
CA GLY A 100 3.92 1.26 -3.54
C GLY A 100 3.08 2.29 -2.81
N PHE A 101 1.83 2.44 -3.21
CA PHE A 101 0.83 3.13 -2.39
C PHE A 101 -0.50 2.40 -2.44
N GLY A 102 -1.29 2.60 -1.41
CA GLY A 102 -2.62 2.01 -1.32
C GLY A 102 -3.54 2.82 -0.42
N TYR A 103 -4.84 2.62 -0.60
CA TYR A 103 -5.88 3.27 0.16
C TYR A 103 -6.72 2.25 0.91
N SER A 104 -6.97 2.49 2.22
CA SER A 104 -7.85 1.66 3.04
C SER A 104 -7.42 0.17 2.98
N ASN A 105 -8.25 -0.74 2.49
CA ASN A 105 -7.90 -2.16 2.31
C ASN A 105 -6.61 -2.36 1.49
N GLY A 106 -6.40 -1.53 0.46
CA GLY A 106 -5.15 -1.53 -0.33
C GLY A 106 -3.93 -1.06 0.46
N ALA A 107 -4.09 -0.08 1.36
CA ALA A 107 -3.03 0.33 2.27
C ALA A 107 -2.70 -0.80 3.27
N ASN A 108 -3.71 -1.53 3.72
CA ASN A 108 -3.56 -2.60 4.71
C ASN A 108 -2.79 -3.79 4.15
N ILE A 109 -3.10 -4.26 2.94
CA ILE A 109 -2.34 -5.34 2.28
C ILE A 109 -0.91 -4.89 1.98
N LEU A 110 -0.72 -3.65 1.51
CA LEU A 110 0.61 -3.09 1.24
C LEU A 110 1.46 -3.03 2.54
N ALA A 111 0.88 -2.57 3.64
CA ALA A 111 1.55 -2.55 4.95
C ALA A 111 1.92 -3.97 5.40
N SER A 112 1.02 -4.94 5.25
CA SER A 112 1.27 -6.33 5.61
C SER A 112 2.41 -6.93 4.78
N VAL A 113 2.46 -6.67 3.47
CA VAL A 113 3.58 -7.09 2.60
C VAL A 113 4.88 -6.41 3.02
N ALA A 114 4.87 -5.11 3.29
CA ALA A 114 6.06 -4.37 3.71
C ALA A 114 6.59 -4.86 5.07
N MET A 115 5.73 -5.31 5.98
CA MET A 115 6.11 -5.93 7.24
C MET A 115 6.70 -7.33 7.05
N SER A 116 6.15 -8.14 6.13
CA SER A 116 6.63 -9.50 5.83
C SER A 116 7.90 -9.49 4.96
N ARG A 117 7.94 -8.64 3.94
CA ARG A 117 8.98 -8.60 2.90
C ARG A 117 9.43 -7.15 2.65
N PRO A 118 10.06 -6.49 3.64
CA PRO A 118 10.44 -5.07 3.54
C PRO A 118 11.43 -4.77 2.41
N GLU A 119 12.21 -5.75 1.98
CA GLU A 119 13.14 -5.62 0.85
C GLU A 119 12.45 -5.36 -0.50
N LEU A 120 11.16 -5.60 -0.60
CA LEU A 120 10.41 -5.43 -1.85
C LEU A 120 10.18 -3.96 -2.21
N PHE A 121 10.21 -3.05 -1.23
CA PHE A 121 9.88 -1.65 -1.46
C PHE A 121 10.99 -0.70 -1.00
N ASP A 122 11.14 0.40 -1.72
CA ASP A 122 12.00 1.54 -1.34
C ASP A 122 11.17 2.68 -0.74
N ARG A 123 9.93 2.89 -1.23
CA ARG A 123 8.99 3.92 -0.75
C ARG A 123 7.58 3.35 -0.64
N ILE A 124 6.87 3.75 0.41
CA ILE A 124 5.56 3.20 0.76
C ILE A 124 4.61 4.33 1.16
N GLY A 125 3.49 4.46 0.45
CA GLY A 125 2.41 5.40 0.77
C GLY A 125 1.19 4.65 1.32
N LEU A 126 0.86 4.87 2.59
CA LEU A 126 -0.29 4.28 3.26
C LEU A 126 -1.36 5.36 3.47
N LEU A 127 -2.44 5.32 2.68
CA LEU A 127 -3.54 6.27 2.76
C LEU A 127 -4.69 5.62 3.54
N HIS A 128 -5.00 6.16 4.71
CA HIS A 128 -6.00 5.64 5.65
C HIS A 128 -5.79 4.16 6.01
N PRO A 129 -4.59 3.76 6.48
CA PRO A 129 -4.32 2.38 6.87
C PRO A 129 -5.02 2.02 8.19
N LEU A 130 -5.35 0.73 8.34
CA LEU A 130 -5.77 0.14 9.61
C LEU A 130 -5.00 -1.15 9.85
N ILE A 131 -4.16 -1.15 10.89
CA ILE A 131 -3.42 -2.33 11.37
C ILE A 131 -3.89 -2.62 12.79
N PRO A 132 -4.91 -3.49 12.95
CA PRO A 132 -5.56 -3.73 14.24
C PRO A 132 -4.83 -4.77 15.10
N TRP A 133 -3.52 -4.90 14.95
CA TRP A 133 -2.65 -5.73 15.79
C TRP A 133 -1.35 -4.98 16.09
N GLU A 134 -0.61 -5.44 17.08
CA GLU A 134 0.74 -4.96 17.35
C GLU A 134 1.73 -5.74 16.47
N PRO A 135 2.37 -5.09 15.48
CA PRO A 135 3.31 -5.78 14.61
C PRO A 135 4.61 -6.13 15.36
N ALA A 136 5.19 -7.29 15.03
CA ALA A 136 6.53 -7.63 15.47
C ALA A 136 7.57 -6.65 14.90
N PRO A 137 8.76 -6.51 15.52
CA PRO A 137 9.84 -5.69 14.98
C PRO A 137 10.23 -6.11 13.55
N VAL A 138 10.42 -5.11 12.66
CA VAL A 138 10.80 -5.30 11.26
C VAL A 138 12.05 -4.45 10.94
N PRO A 139 13.25 -4.92 11.26
CA PRO A 139 14.50 -4.16 11.04
C PRO A 139 14.73 -3.75 9.58
N GLY A 140 14.16 -4.51 8.63
CA GLY A 140 14.25 -4.22 7.20
C GLY A 140 13.51 -2.96 6.75
N LEU A 141 12.70 -2.33 7.61
CA LEU A 141 12.10 -1.02 7.35
C LEU A 141 13.06 0.14 7.61
N SER A 142 14.20 -0.11 8.25
CA SER A 142 15.21 0.93 8.50
C SER A 142 15.67 1.58 7.19
N GLY A 143 15.62 2.92 7.16
CA GLY A 143 15.98 3.72 5.98
C GLY A 143 14.92 3.77 4.88
N LYS A 144 13.81 3.03 4.99
CA LYS A 144 12.69 3.15 4.05
C LYS A 144 11.95 4.47 4.26
N ARG A 145 11.37 5.01 3.19
CA ARG A 145 10.54 6.23 3.25
C ARG A 145 9.09 5.83 3.25
N VAL A 146 8.36 6.24 4.28
CA VAL A 146 6.95 5.88 4.48
C VAL A 146 6.10 7.13 4.66
N LEU A 147 5.06 7.28 3.86
CA LEU A 147 3.98 8.24 4.10
C LEU A 147 2.82 7.52 4.78
N ILE A 148 2.30 8.10 5.86
CA ILE A 148 1.03 7.69 6.47
C ILE A 148 0.10 8.90 6.46
N ALA A 149 -1.01 8.78 5.73
CA ALA A 149 -2.04 9.79 5.63
C ALA A 149 -3.35 9.32 6.25
N ALA A 150 -4.05 10.17 6.99
CA ALA A 150 -5.26 9.79 7.72
C ALA A 150 -6.13 10.98 8.15
N GLY A 151 -7.41 10.69 8.42
CA GLY A 151 -8.34 11.62 9.06
C GLY A 151 -8.44 11.38 10.56
N ARG A 152 -8.40 12.44 11.37
CA ARG A 152 -8.53 12.35 12.85
C ARG A 152 -9.89 11.84 13.30
N ARG A 153 -10.92 12.04 12.50
CA ARG A 153 -12.31 11.59 12.77
C ARG A 153 -12.74 10.45 11.87
N ASP A 154 -11.76 9.67 11.41
CA ASP A 154 -12.01 8.48 10.60
C ASP A 154 -12.71 7.40 11.45
N PRO A 155 -13.97 7.02 11.14
CA PRO A 155 -14.70 6.02 11.90
C PRO A 155 -14.26 4.60 11.55
N ILE A 156 -13.60 4.40 10.42
CA ILE A 156 -13.14 3.09 9.91
C ILE A 156 -11.73 2.79 10.41
N CYS A 157 -10.85 3.82 10.38
CA CYS A 157 -9.46 3.74 10.83
C CYS A 157 -9.26 4.70 12.02
N PRO A 158 -9.64 4.29 13.25
CA PRO A 158 -9.62 5.16 14.41
C PRO A 158 -8.23 5.76 14.67
N TRP A 159 -8.19 7.06 14.94
CA TRP A 159 -6.95 7.81 15.14
C TRP A 159 -5.94 7.16 16.12
N PRO A 160 -6.35 6.59 17.27
CA PRO A 160 -5.39 5.94 18.17
C PRO A 160 -4.61 4.79 17.51
N MET A 161 -5.26 4.03 16.61
CA MET A 161 -4.61 2.94 15.86
C MET A 161 -3.66 3.47 14.79
N THR A 162 -4.05 4.54 14.10
CA THR A 162 -3.17 5.20 13.12
C THR A 162 -1.95 5.82 13.81
N SER A 163 -2.15 6.50 14.95
CA SER A 163 -1.05 7.06 15.74
C SER A 163 -0.08 5.98 16.21
N ALA A 164 -0.60 4.86 16.70
CA ALA A 164 0.23 3.72 17.10
C ALA A 164 1.05 3.14 15.93
N LEU A 165 0.45 3.07 14.73
CA LEU A 165 1.16 2.62 13.53
C LEU A 165 2.28 3.60 13.13
N ILE A 166 2.04 4.91 13.22
CA ILE A 166 3.06 5.94 12.97
C ILE A 166 4.24 5.76 13.92
N ASP A 167 3.97 5.69 15.23
CA ASP A 167 4.98 5.53 16.26
C ASP A 167 5.78 4.22 16.05
N TRP A 168 5.07 3.12 15.82
CA TRP A 168 5.71 1.83 15.54
C TRP A 168 6.62 1.91 14.30
N THR A 169 6.13 2.48 13.19
CA THR A 169 6.92 2.58 11.94
C THR A 169 8.19 3.40 12.15
N GLN A 170 8.13 4.48 12.93
CA GLN A 170 9.29 5.28 13.31
C GLN A 170 10.30 4.47 14.14
N THR A 171 9.81 3.65 15.08
CA THR A 171 10.71 2.80 15.90
C THR A 171 11.43 1.73 15.09
N GLN A 172 10.93 1.37 13.89
CA GLN A 172 11.64 0.49 12.95
C GLN A 172 12.79 1.19 12.20
N GLY A 173 13.01 2.50 12.41
CA GLY A 173 14.04 3.28 11.72
C GLY A 173 13.66 3.76 10.33
N ALA A 174 12.38 3.69 9.97
CA ALA A 174 11.87 4.29 8.74
C ALA A 174 11.82 5.82 8.84
N THR A 175 12.00 6.51 7.71
CA THR A 175 11.72 7.95 7.59
C THR A 175 10.23 8.12 7.32
N VAL A 176 9.47 8.50 8.35
CA VAL A 176 8.01 8.65 8.28
C VAL A 176 7.62 10.10 8.04
N THR A 177 6.85 10.33 6.98
CA THR A 177 6.11 11.57 6.71
C THR A 177 4.64 11.34 7.01
N THR A 178 3.96 12.31 7.58
CA THR A 178 2.53 12.21 7.87
C THR A 178 1.75 13.32 7.20
N GLU A 179 0.54 13.01 6.72
CA GLU A 179 -0.45 13.99 6.25
C GLU A 179 -1.77 13.71 6.97
N ILE A 180 -2.09 14.53 7.96
CA ILE A 180 -3.24 14.29 8.85
C ILE A 180 -4.23 15.44 8.73
N HIS A 181 -5.49 15.13 8.45
CA HIS A 181 -6.57 16.12 8.37
C HIS A 181 -7.66 15.88 9.42
N GLU A 182 -8.50 16.86 9.64
CA GLU A 182 -9.59 16.81 10.63
C GLU A 182 -10.86 16.09 10.15
N GLY A 183 -10.83 15.45 8.98
CA GLY A 183 -11.95 14.72 8.39
C GLY A 183 -12.01 13.24 8.77
N GLY A 184 -12.79 12.49 8.00
CA GLY A 184 -13.01 11.05 8.15
C GLY A 184 -12.17 10.21 7.20
N HIS A 185 -12.81 9.23 6.55
CA HIS A 185 -12.13 8.23 5.69
C HIS A 185 -11.95 8.70 4.23
N GLU A 186 -12.38 9.92 3.90
CA GLU A 186 -12.27 10.46 2.55
C GLU A 186 -10.82 10.87 2.19
N LEU A 187 -10.39 10.56 0.98
CA LEU A 187 -9.13 11.08 0.42
C LEU A 187 -9.26 12.59 0.14
N ARG A 188 -8.21 13.34 0.47
CA ARG A 188 -8.12 14.78 0.23
C ARG A 188 -6.97 15.14 -0.69
N PRO A 189 -7.05 16.28 -1.40
CA PRO A 189 -5.98 16.75 -2.30
C PRO A 189 -4.61 16.82 -1.64
N GLN A 190 -4.53 17.24 -0.36
CA GLN A 190 -3.28 17.35 0.39
C GLN A 190 -2.57 16.00 0.56
N GLU A 191 -3.33 14.91 0.71
CA GLU A 191 -2.77 13.56 0.81
C GLU A 191 -2.17 13.10 -0.53
N ILE A 192 -2.81 13.45 -1.65
CA ILE A 192 -2.29 13.19 -2.99
C ILE A 192 -1.03 14.02 -3.26
N GLU A 193 -0.98 15.27 -2.79
CA GLU A 193 0.22 16.11 -2.85
C GLU A 193 1.36 15.53 -2.02
N ALA A 194 1.06 15.04 -0.80
CA ALA A 194 2.06 14.36 0.04
C ALA A 194 2.58 13.08 -0.60
N LEU A 195 1.69 12.30 -1.24
CA LEU A 195 2.06 11.12 -2.00
C LEU A 195 2.95 11.49 -3.20
N SER A 196 2.63 12.56 -3.92
CA SER A 196 3.45 13.06 -5.02
C SER A 196 4.87 13.40 -4.55
N ARG A 197 5.01 14.09 -3.42
CA ARG A 197 6.32 14.40 -2.83
C ARG A 197 7.09 13.13 -2.44
N LEU A 198 6.43 12.15 -1.80
CA LEU A 198 7.06 10.87 -1.47
C LEU A 198 7.64 10.18 -2.70
N LEU A 199 6.90 10.19 -3.81
CA LEU A 199 7.29 9.46 -5.03
C LEU A 199 8.37 10.18 -5.85
N ALA A 200 8.41 11.52 -5.81
CA ALA A 200 9.33 12.33 -6.62
C ALA A 200 10.75 12.44 -6.05
N ASP A 201 10.91 12.50 -4.72
CA ASP A 201 12.19 12.72 -4.03
C ASP A 201 13.05 11.45 -3.94
#